data_6bcd1350dc23c71df763915574162d27
#
_entry.id   6bcd1350dc23c71df763915574162d27
#
_cell.length_a   1.000
_cell.length_b   1.000
_cell.length_c   1.000
_cell.angle_alpha   90.00
_cell.angle_beta   90.00
_cell.angle_gamma   90.00
#
_symmetry.space_group_name_H-M   'P 1'
#
loop_
_entity.id
_entity.type
_entity.pdbx_description
1 polymer ?
#
loop_
_entity_poly.entity_id
_entity_poly.type
_entity_poly.pdbx_seq_one_letter_code
_entity_poly.pdbx_strand_id
1 'polypeptide(L)'
;MSTRAGAVPLSDLQFIKIYFNRKRLRSTPANLRKMLAETGGDAICNGSIFLRNQQPACHLKADGMVRKAPDYRAWAVSWNNPADFGVKAVPNGDANYMECVHLIIGGKKISPVTCGADMRYRAPRTAIGTKSGRLAYYVSKDRHTPEQLRDLLASSGWDNAIM
;
A
#
# COMPACT_ATOMS: atom_id res chain seq x y z
N MET A 1 -17.44 7.99 7.39
CA MET A 1 -16.84 6.83 6.68
C MET A 1 -16.79 5.67 7.66
N SER A 2 -17.20 4.48 7.24
CA SER A 2 -17.03 3.24 8.02
C SER A 2 -15.66 2.64 7.78
N THR A 3 -15.11 1.88 8.72
CA THR A 3 -13.96 1.01 8.49
C THR A 3 -14.33 0.01 7.38
N ARG A 4 -13.46 -0.17 6.41
CA ARG A 4 -13.63 -1.14 5.31
C ARG A 4 -12.41 -2.04 5.24
N ALA A 5 -12.66 -3.32 5.15
CA ALA A 5 -11.64 -4.33 4.91
C ALA A 5 -12.20 -5.35 3.92
N GLY A 6 -11.35 -5.90 3.10
CA GLY A 6 -11.73 -6.92 2.13
C GLY A 6 -10.52 -7.64 1.57
N ALA A 7 -10.79 -8.75 0.89
CA ALA A 7 -9.81 -9.48 0.12
C ALA A 7 -10.43 -9.89 -1.22
N VAL A 8 -9.72 -9.58 -2.30
CA VAL A 8 -10.17 -9.82 -3.68
C VAL A 8 -9.30 -10.92 -4.28
N PRO A 9 -9.88 -11.99 -4.88
CA PRO A 9 -9.11 -12.98 -5.62
C PRO A 9 -8.28 -12.29 -6.71
N LEU A 10 -7.03 -12.68 -6.88
CA LEU A 10 -6.16 -12.08 -7.91
C LEU A 10 -6.71 -12.34 -9.32
N SER A 11 -7.41 -13.48 -9.52
CA SER A 11 -8.09 -13.83 -10.77
C SER A 11 -9.18 -12.83 -11.17
N ASP A 12 -9.78 -12.13 -10.23
CA ASP A 12 -10.89 -11.21 -10.47
C ASP A 12 -10.41 -9.80 -10.82
N LEU A 13 -9.09 -9.55 -10.73
CA LEU A 13 -8.49 -8.26 -11.00
C LEU A 13 -8.09 -8.17 -12.48
N GLN A 14 -8.63 -7.18 -13.19
CA GLN A 14 -8.23 -6.88 -14.57
C GLN A 14 -6.91 -6.09 -14.59
N PHE A 15 -6.72 -5.16 -13.66
CA PHE A 15 -5.48 -4.42 -13.50
C PHE A 15 -5.29 -3.92 -12.06
N ILE A 16 -4.03 -3.69 -11.70
CA ILE A 16 -3.62 -2.93 -10.52
C ILE A 16 -2.66 -1.85 -11.01
N LYS A 17 -2.94 -0.59 -10.70
CA LYS A 17 -2.16 0.54 -11.21
C LYS A 17 -1.77 1.52 -10.11
N ILE A 18 -0.55 2.01 -10.18
CA ILE A 18 -0.10 3.16 -9.39
C ILE A 18 -0.48 4.43 -10.15
N TYR A 19 -1.43 5.18 -9.60
CA TYR A 19 -1.88 6.43 -10.17
C TYR A 19 -1.12 7.62 -9.56
N PHE A 20 -0.41 8.36 -10.39
CA PHE A 20 0.24 9.59 -9.96
C PHE A 20 -0.70 10.76 -10.03
N ASN A 21 -0.94 11.38 -8.88
CA ASN A 21 -1.75 12.58 -8.77
C ASN A 21 -1.00 13.82 -9.32
N ARG A 22 -0.93 13.93 -10.65
CA ARG A 22 -0.26 15.05 -11.34
C ARG A 22 -0.85 16.42 -10.99
N LYS A 23 -2.12 16.47 -10.59
CA LYS A 23 -2.83 17.71 -10.21
C LYS A 23 -2.60 18.10 -8.75
N ARG A 24 -1.82 17.33 -7.99
CA ARG A 24 -1.50 17.57 -6.58
C ARG A 24 -2.73 17.74 -5.68
N LEU A 25 -3.82 17.06 -6.01
CA LEU A 25 -5.05 17.11 -5.24
C LEU A 25 -4.88 16.35 -3.92
N ARG A 26 -5.42 16.91 -2.83
CA ARG A 26 -5.49 16.17 -1.57
C ARG A 26 -6.33 14.91 -1.72
N SER A 27 -6.00 13.85 -0.96
CA SER A 27 -6.75 12.57 -0.95
C SER A 27 -8.09 12.70 -0.19
N THR A 28 -8.89 13.69 -0.57
CA THR A 28 -10.28 13.81 -0.09
C THR A 28 -11.18 12.81 -0.82
N PRO A 29 -12.31 12.39 -0.23
CA PRO A 29 -13.25 11.48 -0.90
C PRO A 29 -13.73 11.97 -2.27
N ALA A 30 -13.90 13.29 -2.42
CA ALA A 30 -14.30 13.90 -3.70
C ALA A 30 -13.18 13.76 -4.75
N ASN A 31 -11.94 14.09 -4.39
CA ASN A 31 -10.80 13.99 -5.29
C ASN A 31 -10.48 12.54 -5.64
N LEU A 32 -10.59 11.61 -4.69
CA LEU A 32 -10.40 10.18 -4.98
C LEU A 32 -11.45 9.65 -5.95
N ARG A 33 -12.73 10.04 -5.82
CA ARG A 33 -13.75 9.67 -6.80
C ARG A 33 -13.45 10.20 -8.20
N LYS A 34 -12.96 11.44 -8.30
CA LYS A 34 -12.54 12.02 -9.59
C LYS A 34 -11.40 11.27 -10.22
N MET A 35 -10.36 10.95 -9.42
CA MET A 35 -9.22 10.14 -9.87
C MET A 35 -9.66 8.74 -10.29
N LEU A 36 -10.59 8.12 -9.55
CA LEU A 36 -11.12 6.80 -9.88
C LEU A 36 -11.84 6.81 -11.24
N ALA A 37 -12.67 7.82 -11.49
CA ALA A 37 -13.34 7.98 -12.79
C ALA A 37 -12.34 8.20 -13.94
N GLU A 38 -11.25 8.92 -13.70
CA GLU A 38 -10.17 9.12 -14.68
C GLU A 38 -9.39 7.84 -15.01
N THR A 39 -9.36 6.87 -14.09
CA THR A 39 -8.59 5.61 -14.24
C THR A 39 -9.42 4.44 -14.76
N GLY A 40 -10.75 4.54 -14.69
CA GLY A 40 -11.66 3.44 -15.05
C GLY A 40 -11.61 2.26 -14.08
N GLY A 41 -11.07 2.43 -12.87
CA GLY A 41 -11.00 1.38 -11.87
C GLY A 41 -12.24 1.32 -10.97
N ASP A 42 -12.44 0.20 -10.28
CA ASP A 42 -13.54 0.02 -9.32
C ASP A 42 -13.19 0.52 -7.91
N ALA A 43 -11.92 0.60 -7.59
CA ALA A 43 -11.46 1.06 -6.28
C ALA A 43 -10.16 1.87 -6.37
N ILE A 44 -10.00 2.81 -5.45
CA ILE A 44 -8.78 3.60 -5.27
C ILE A 44 -8.53 3.82 -3.77
N CYS A 45 -7.27 3.75 -3.38
CA CYS A 45 -6.82 4.15 -2.05
C CYS A 45 -5.58 5.04 -2.15
N ASN A 46 -5.24 5.69 -1.04
CA ASN A 46 -3.94 6.36 -0.94
C ASN A 46 -2.81 5.31 -0.99
N GLY A 47 -1.73 5.68 -1.63
CA GLY A 47 -0.57 4.81 -1.81
C GLY A 47 0.57 5.17 -0.85
N SER A 48 1.79 5.18 -1.39
CA SER A 48 3.04 5.41 -0.67
C SER A 48 3.14 6.80 -0.02
N ILE A 49 4.14 6.97 0.82
CA ILE A 49 4.45 8.21 1.53
C ILE A 49 5.18 9.17 0.58
N PHE A 50 4.80 10.45 0.64
CA PHE A 50 5.44 11.53 -0.12
C PHE A 50 6.04 12.57 0.81
N LEU A 51 7.19 13.10 0.43
CA LEU A 51 7.83 14.22 1.10
C LEU A 51 7.07 15.54 0.82
N ARG A 52 7.39 16.60 1.55
CA ARG A 52 6.78 17.92 1.36
C ARG A 52 6.98 18.48 -0.06
N ASN A 53 8.09 18.15 -0.70
CA ASN A 53 8.38 18.49 -2.10
C ASN A 53 7.65 17.59 -3.11
N GLN A 54 6.79 16.68 -2.63
CA GLN A 54 5.99 15.73 -3.40
C GLN A 54 6.78 14.63 -4.12
N GLN A 55 8.03 14.44 -3.77
CA GLN A 55 8.79 13.28 -4.18
C GLN A 55 8.41 12.06 -3.33
N PRO A 56 8.41 10.85 -3.90
CA PRO A 56 8.22 9.63 -3.10
C PRO A 56 9.28 9.52 -2.00
N ALA A 57 8.84 9.22 -0.79
CA ALA A 57 9.75 8.99 0.34
C ALA A 57 10.33 7.57 0.35
N CYS A 58 9.59 6.61 -0.19
CA CYS A 58 9.93 5.19 -0.23
C CYS A 58 10.13 4.74 -1.68
N HIS A 59 10.72 3.54 -1.86
CA HIS A 59 10.97 2.98 -3.19
C HIS A 59 9.68 2.89 -3.99
N LEU A 60 9.72 3.36 -5.23
CA LEU A 60 8.56 3.42 -6.09
C LEU A 60 8.96 3.24 -7.56
N LYS A 61 8.34 2.25 -8.19
CA LYS A 61 8.42 1.99 -9.63
C LYS A 61 7.01 1.83 -10.17
N ALA A 62 6.71 2.47 -11.27
CA ALA A 62 5.38 2.42 -11.88
C ALA A 62 5.52 2.33 -13.39
N ASP A 63 4.85 1.36 -14.00
CA ASP A 63 4.87 1.07 -15.43
C ASP A 63 6.30 0.97 -15.98
N GLY A 64 7.18 0.26 -15.27
CA GLY A 64 8.60 0.09 -15.60
C GLY A 64 9.50 1.27 -15.25
N MET A 65 8.95 2.44 -14.91
CA MET A 65 9.73 3.64 -14.61
C MET A 65 9.99 3.77 -13.12
N VAL A 66 11.29 3.82 -12.75
CA VAL A 66 11.71 4.08 -11.37
C VAL A 66 11.44 5.55 -11.03
N ARG A 67 10.63 5.78 -10.01
CA ARG A 67 10.27 7.11 -9.50
C ARG A 67 11.07 7.50 -8.27
N LYS A 68 11.41 6.53 -7.45
CA LYS A 68 12.36 6.63 -6.35
C LYS A 68 13.23 5.38 -6.40
N ALA A 69 14.51 5.57 -6.68
CA ALA A 69 15.47 4.47 -6.75
C ALA A 69 15.63 3.83 -5.36
N PRO A 70 15.74 2.51 -5.31
CA PRO A 70 16.10 1.82 -4.08
C PRO A 70 17.58 2.07 -3.78
N ASP A 71 17.84 2.56 -2.58
CA ASP A 71 19.17 2.76 -2.01
C ASP A 71 19.55 1.65 -1.00
N TYR A 72 18.61 0.75 -0.70
CA TYR A 72 18.77 -0.43 0.15
C TYR A 72 17.79 -1.53 -0.28
N ARG A 73 17.93 -2.74 0.27
CA ARG A 73 16.92 -3.79 0.07
C ARG A 73 15.76 -3.61 1.04
N ALA A 74 14.53 -3.69 0.52
CA ALA A 74 13.30 -3.55 1.29
C ALA A 74 12.23 -4.52 0.78
N TRP A 75 11.09 -4.54 1.45
CA TRP A 75 9.90 -5.26 1.02
C TRP A 75 8.88 -4.26 0.48
N ALA A 76 8.23 -4.60 -0.62
CA ALA A 76 7.21 -3.76 -1.24
C ALA A 76 6.06 -4.62 -1.78
N VAL A 77 4.87 -4.06 -1.92
CA VAL A 77 3.90 -4.65 -2.86
C VAL A 77 4.46 -4.50 -4.26
N SER A 78 4.48 -5.59 -5.03
CA SER A 78 5.16 -5.66 -6.32
C SER A 78 4.42 -6.59 -7.28
N TRP A 79 4.36 -6.23 -8.58
CA TRP A 79 3.66 -6.99 -9.61
C TRP A 79 4.06 -6.56 -11.03
N ASN A 80 3.95 -7.49 -11.99
CA ASN A 80 3.91 -7.21 -13.42
C ASN A 80 2.46 -7.18 -13.91
N ASN A 81 1.67 -8.14 -13.45
CA ASN A 81 0.25 -8.26 -13.74
C ASN A 81 -0.51 -8.61 -12.44
N PRO A 82 -1.84 -8.49 -12.39
CA PRO A 82 -2.60 -8.75 -11.17
C PRO A 82 -2.39 -10.14 -10.56
N ALA A 83 -2.18 -11.16 -11.39
CA ALA A 83 -2.05 -12.55 -10.91
C ALA A 83 -0.76 -12.78 -10.10
N ASP A 84 0.28 -11.99 -10.31
CA ASP A 84 1.55 -12.08 -9.58
C ASP A 84 1.71 -11.05 -8.45
N PHE A 85 0.64 -10.33 -8.11
CA PHE A 85 0.66 -9.36 -7.01
C PHE A 85 1.06 -10.02 -5.69
N GLY A 86 2.01 -9.41 -5.01
CA GLY A 86 2.49 -9.90 -3.73
C GLY A 86 3.41 -8.92 -3.02
N VAL A 87 3.91 -9.32 -1.86
CA VAL A 87 4.96 -8.58 -1.16
C VAL A 87 6.28 -9.27 -1.43
N LYS A 88 7.17 -8.58 -2.13
CA LYS A 88 8.45 -9.12 -2.61
C LYS A 88 9.59 -8.19 -2.19
N ALA A 89 10.81 -8.75 -2.14
CA ALA A 89 12.00 -7.93 -1.92
C ALA A 89 12.23 -7.02 -3.16
N VAL A 90 12.60 -5.76 -2.91
CA VAL A 90 12.97 -4.77 -3.94
C VAL A 90 14.38 -4.26 -3.68
N PRO A 91 15.14 -3.87 -4.73
CA PRO A 91 14.72 -3.84 -6.14
C PRO A 91 14.54 -5.24 -6.73
N ASN A 92 13.62 -5.35 -7.68
CA ASN A 92 13.39 -6.56 -8.46
C ASN A 92 13.01 -6.23 -9.91
N GLY A 93 12.77 -7.24 -10.74
CA GLY A 93 12.43 -7.09 -12.16
C GLY A 93 11.00 -6.65 -12.45
N ASP A 94 10.11 -6.61 -11.46
CA ASP A 94 8.69 -6.28 -11.66
C ASP A 94 8.52 -4.87 -12.23
N ALA A 95 7.50 -4.67 -13.05
CA ALA A 95 7.18 -3.39 -13.66
C ALA A 95 6.66 -2.37 -12.64
N ASN A 96 6.06 -2.86 -11.56
CA ASN A 96 5.49 -2.04 -10.49
C ASN A 96 5.96 -2.52 -9.13
N TYR A 97 6.38 -1.60 -8.29
CA TYR A 97 6.50 -1.84 -6.85
C TYR A 97 6.29 -0.55 -6.07
N MET A 98 5.74 -0.70 -4.88
CA MET A 98 5.50 0.41 -3.96
C MET A 98 5.85 -0.04 -2.54
N GLU A 99 6.92 0.54 -1.99
CA GLU A 99 7.28 0.37 -0.59
C GLU A 99 6.49 1.34 0.29
N CYS A 100 6.20 0.90 1.51
CA CYS A 100 5.70 1.73 2.59
C CYS A 100 6.12 1.12 3.93
N VAL A 101 5.48 1.49 5.03
CA VAL A 101 5.80 0.94 6.36
C VAL A 101 5.43 -0.54 6.42
N HIS A 102 6.41 -1.39 6.70
CA HIS A 102 6.21 -2.84 6.80
C HIS A 102 5.56 -3.20 8.13
N LEU A 103 4.47 -3.94 8.08
CA LEU A 103 3.74 -4.41 9.26
C LEU A 103 3.84 -5.93 9.44
N ILE A 104 3.62 -6.69 8.38
CA ILE A 104 3.63 -8.16 8.37
C ILE A 104 4.35 -8.63 7.11
N ILE A 105 5.28 -9.58 7.24
CA ILE A 105 5.98 -10.21 6.14
C ILE A 105 6.03 -11.73 6.38
N GLY A 106 5.49 -12.51 5.44
CA GLY A 106 5.44 -13.97 5.52
C GLY A 106 4.72 -14.47 6.78
N GLY A 107 3.61 -13.83 7.16
CA GLY A 107 2.83 -14.14 8.35
C GLY A 107 3.46 -13.68 9.68
N LYS A 108 4.65 -13.09 9.64
CA LYS A 108 5.37 -12.64 10.85
C LYS A 108 5.20 -11.13 11.05
N LYS A 109 4.86 -10.75 12.27
CA LYS A 109 4.80 -9.34 12.67
C LYS A 109 6.18 -8.71 12.64
N ILE A 110 6.33 -7.56 11.98
CA ILE A 110 7.55 -6.77 12.02
C ILE A 110 7.63 -6.04 13.37
N SER A 111 8.73 -6.23 14.07
CA SER A 111 8.94 -5.61 15.39
C SER A 111 10.43 -5.26 15.57
N PRO A 112 10.75 -4.00 15.91
CA PRO A 112 9.84 -2.85 15.97
C PRO A 112 9.31 -2.45 14.58
N VAL A 113 8.16 -1.77 14.53
CA VAL A 113 7.71 -1.14 13.29
C VAL A 113 8.57 0.09 13.00
N THR A 114 9.27 0.06 11.88
CA THR A 114 10.14 1.19 11.47
C THR A 114 9.32 2.19 10.65
N CYS A 115 9.14 3.37 11.19
CA CYS A 115 8.47 4.48 10.51
C CYS A 115 8.97 5.83 11.04
N GLY A 116 8.71 6.91 10.31
CA GLY A 116 9.02 8.26 10.75
C GLY A 116 8.30 8.63 12.06
N ALA A 117 8.89 9.53 12.85
CA ALA A 117 8.32 9.99 14.12
C ALA A 117 6.91 10.58 13.94
N ASP A 118 6.67 11.24 12.82
CA ASP A 118 5.38 11.81 12.41
C ASP A 118 4.30 10.75 12.10
N MET A 119 4.67 9.48 11.99
CA MET A 119 3.75 8.38 11.75
C MET A 119 3.43 7.56 13.01
N ARG A 120 4.10 7.81 14.13
CA ARG A 120 3.94 7.00 15.35
C ARG A 120 2.65 7.28 16.13
N TYR A 121 1.99 8.39 15.86
CA TYR A 121 0.73 8.75 16.53
C TYR A 121 -0.47 7.95 16.01
N ARG A 122 -1.55 7.96 16.79
CA ARG A 122 -2.82 7.33 16.39
C ARG A 122 -3.50 8.14 15.29
N ALA A 123 -3.78 7.50 14.15
CA ALA A 123 -4.47 8.10 13.02
C ALA A 123 -5.33 7.05 12.28
N PRO A 124 -6.31 7.46 11.46
CA PRO A 124 -6.88 6.58 10.44
C PRO A 124 -5.79 6.06 9.53
N ARG A 125 -5.83 4.79 9.17
CA ARG A 125 -4.77 4.11 8.43
C ARG A 125 -5.33 3.34 7.23
N THR A 126 -4.50 3.22 6.21
CA THR A 126 -4.72 2.33 5.08
C THR A 126 -3.61 1.30 5.05
N ALA A 127 -3.95 0.04 4.87
CA ALA A 127 -2.99 -1.03 4.62
C ALA A 127 -3.38 -1.80 3.36
N ILE A 128 -2.36 -2.30 2.66
CA ILE A 128 -2.51 -3.17 1.50
C ILE A 128 -1.53 -4.34 1.63
N GLY A 129 -1.86 -5.48 1.08
CA GLY A 129 -1.02 -6.65 1.13
C GLY A 129 -1.73 -7.90 0.63
N THR A 130 -1.44 -9.03 1.27
CA THR A 130 -2.04 -10.32 0.91
C THR A 130 -2.66 -11.02 2.12
N LYS A 131 -3.75 -11.74 1.86
CA LYS A 131 -4.41 -12.64 2.80
C LYS A 131 -4.91 -13.86 2.06
N SER A 132 -4.41 -15.04 2.43
CA SER A 132 -4.78 -16.33 1.79
C SER A 132 -4.63 -16.25 0.25
N GLY A 133 -3.51 -15.72 -0.24
CA GLY A 133 -3.23 -15.59 -1.68
C GLY A 133 -4.09 -14.55 -2.43
N ARG A 134 -4.86 -13.73 -1.72
CA ARG A 134 -5.72 -12.66 -2.29
C ARG A 134 -5.11 -11.29 -2.04
N LEU A 135 -5.35 -10.32 -2.91
CA LEU A 135 -5.09 -8.92 -2.59
C LEU A 135 -6.00 -8.51 -1.43
N ALA A 136 -5.40 -8.04 -0.36
CA ALA A 136 -6.12 -7.59 0.83
C ALA A 136 -5.93 -6.10 1.04
N TYR A 137 -6.99 -5.42 1.49
CA TYR A 137 -6.96 -4.02 1.84
C TYR A 137 -7.68 -3.77 3.17
N TYR A 138 -7.22 -2.74 3.87
CA TYR A 138 -7.84 -2.26 5.10
C TYR A 138 -7.80 -0.73 5.11
N VAL A 139 -8.95 -0.10 5.27
CA VAL A 139 -9.10 1.36 5.41
C VAL A 139 -9.86 1.63 6.69
N SER A 140 -9.19 2.19 7.68
CA SER A 140 -9.77 2.39 9.01
C SER A 140 -10.31 3.81 9.16
N LYS A 141 -11.48 3.91 9.79
CA LYS A 141 -11.97 5.15 10.41
C LYS A 141 -11.35 5.30 11.80
N ASP A 142 -11.15 4.19 12.50
CA ASP A 142 -10.58 4.19 13.84
C ASP A 142 -9.10 4.55 13.80
N ARG A 143 -8.66 5.17 14.88
CA ARG A 143 -7.28 5.66 14.96
C ARG A 143 -6.38 4.60 15.58
N HIS A 144 -5.37 4.18 14.83
CA HIS A 144 -4.38 3.19 15.25
C HIS A 144 -2.97 3.76 15.21
N THR A 145 -2.10 3.34 16.13
CA THR A 145 -0.66 3.41 15.90
C THR A 145 -0.27 2.35 14.86
N PRO A 146 0.91 2.43 14.22
CA PRO A 146 1.38 1.38 13.32
C PRO A 146 1.40 0.00 13.97
N GLU A 147 1.82 -0.11 15.23
CA GLU A 147 1.86 -1.35 15.99
C GLU A 147 0.47 -1.92 16.26
N GLN A 148 -0.50 -1.07 16.63
CA GLN A 148 -1.88 -1.47 16.84
C GLN A 148 -2.51 -1.99 15.54
N LEU A 149 -2.25 -1.31 14.41
CA LEU A 149 -2.70 -1.77 13.10
C LEU A 149 -2.06 -3.12 12.74
N ARG A 150 -0.74 -3.26 12.91
CA ARG A 150 -0.02 -4.52 12.70
C ARG A 150 -0.68 -5.68 13.47
N ASP A 151 -0.94 -5.47 14.75
CA ASP A 151 -1.49 -6.52 15.62
C ASP A 151 -2.93 -6.88 15.21
N LEU A 152 -3.72 -5.90 14.81
CA LEU A 152 -5.07 -6.12 14.28
C LEU A 152 -5.05 -6.93 12.99
N LEU A 153 -4.18 -6.59 12.04
CA LEU A 153 -4.07 -7.29 10.76
C LEU A 153 -3.53 -8.72 10.96
N ALA A 154 -2.54 -8.89 11.84
CA ALA A 154 -2.01 -10.20 12.16
C ALA A 154 -3.08 -11.11 12.79
N SER A 155 -3.86 -10.61 13.76
CA SER A 155 -4.96 -11.37 14.36
C SER A 155 -6.09 -11.68 13.36
N SER A 156 -6.18 -10.91 12.29
CA SER A 156 -7.12 -11.12 11.19
C SER A 156 -6.57 -12.06 10.11
N GLY A 157 -5.39 -12.67 10.28
CA GLY A 157 -4.83 -13.69 9.40
C GLY A 157 -4.24 -13.12 8.09
N TRP A 158 -3.63 -11.94 8.13
CA TRP A 158 -2.89 -11.42 6.98
C TRP A 158 -1.54 -12.11 6.83
N ASP A 159 -1.20 -12.46 5.58
CA ASP A 159 0.11 -13.05 5.24
C ASP A 159 1.17 -11.96 5.11
N ASN A 160 0.80 -10.85 4.47
CA ASN A 160 1.68 -9.70 4.30
C ASN A 160 0.87 -8.40 4.39
N ALA A 161 1.46 -7.36 4.97
CA ALA A 161 0.85 -6.04 5.06
C ALA A 161 1.89 -4.93 5.06
N ILE A 162 1.64 -3.90 4.27
CA ILE A 162 2.29 -2.59 4.35
C ILE A 162 1.25 -1.50 4.60
N MET A 163 1.68 -0.37 5.19
CA MET A 163 0.81 0.75 5.56
C MET A 163 1.28 2.04 4.90
#